data_d7a427bc21931e0ee31dcfa40d7b24e7
#
_entry.id   d7a427bc21931e0ee31dcfa40d7b24e7
#
_cell.length_a   1.000
_cell.length_b   1.000
_cell.length_c   1.000
_cell.angle_alpha   90.00
_cell.angle_beta   90.00
_cell.angle_gamma   90.00
#
_symmetry.space_group_name_H-M   'P 1'
#
loop_
_entity.id
_entity.type
_entity.pdbx_description
1 polymer ?
#
loop_
_entity_poly.entity_id
_entity_poly.type
_entity_poly.pdbx_seq_one_letter_code
_entity_poly.pdbx_strand_id
1 'polypeptide(L)'
;MSDIDVRCEDAGDGRQCRVVVSDERGASEYDVGVPAAGPFLASLLPDPGFDDTERLVHETFTFLLEREPRESILARFDLPVVERYFPEDPTEMRRRLSR
;
A
#
# COMPACT_ATOMS: atom_id res chain seq x y z
N MET A 1 16.88 -9.14 -1.99
CA MET A 1 15.99 -8.25 -2.72
C MET A 1 14.57 -8.80 -2.69
N SER A 2 13.58 -7.98 -2.42
CA SER A 2 12.20 -8.46 -2.31
C SER A 2 11.42 -8.12 -3.57
N ASP A 3 10.60 -9.07 -4.02
CA ASP A 3 9.65 -8.84 -5.09
C ASP A 3 8.28 -8.58 -4.48
N ILE A 4 7.58 -7.60 -5.02
CA ILE A 4 6.26 -7.21 -4.54
C ILE A 4 5.28 -7.36 -5.71
N ASP A 5 4.30 -8.25 -5.54
CA ASP A 5 3.25 -8.46 -6.52
C ASP A 5 1.93 -7.98 -5.93
N VAL A 6 1.23 -7.09 -6.63
CA VAL A 6 -0.01 -6.49 -6.15
C VAL A 6 -1.13 -6.76 -7.14
N ARG A 7 -2.25 -7.28 -6.65
CA ARG A 7 -3.45 -7.51 -7.46
C ARG A 7 -4.66 -6.96 -6.72
N CYS A 8 -5.39 -6.07 -7.35
CA CYS A 8 -6.54 -5.43 -6.74
C CYS A 8 -7.82 -5.72 -7.50
N GLU A 9 -8.91 -5.85 -6.74
CA GLU A 9 -10.25 -6.07 -7.27
C GLU A 9 -11.21 -5.06 -6.66
N ASP A 10 -12.26 -4.71 -7.41
CA ASP A 10 -13.30 -3.85 -6.88
C ASP A 10 -14.07 -4.61 -5.78
N ALA A 11 -14.34 -3.93 -4.68
CA ALA A 11 -14.96 -4.53 -3.51
C ALA A 11 -15.99 -3.57 -2.91
N GLY A 12 -16.97 -3.18 -3.71
CA GLY A 12 -18.04 -2.28 -3.25
C GLY A 12 -17.51 -0.87 -2.99
N ASP A 13 -17.30 -0.54 -1.72
CA ASP A 13 -16.90 0.80 -1.32
C ASP A 13 -15.43 1.12 -1.54
N GLY A 14 -14.70 0.27 -2.23
CA GLY A 14 -13.28 0.49 -2.46
C GLY A 14 -12.70 -0.67 -3.24
N ARG A 15 -11.46 -1.00 -2.95
CA ARG A 15 -10.79 -2.13 -3.57
C ARG A 15 -10.18 -3.02 -2.50
N GLN A 16 -10.11 -4.30 -2.80
CA GLN A 16 -9.41 -5.27 -1.97
C GLN A 16 -8.20 -5.74 -2.73
N CYS A 17 -7.03 -5.55 -2.15
CA CYS A 17 -5.78 -5.91 -2.82
C CYS A 17 -5.12 -7.08 -2.13
N ARG A 18 -4.60 -7.99 -2.93
CA ARG A 18 -3.74 -9.05 -2.44
C ARG A 18 -2.29 -8.71 -2.80
N VAL A 19 -1.43 -8.75 -1.81
CA VAL A 19 -0.01 -8.43 -2.00
C VAL A 19 0.80 -9.66 -1.62
N VAL A 20 1.73 -10.03 -2.48
CA VAL A 20 2.68 -11.10 -2.19
C VAL A 20 4.07 -10.49 -2.19
N VAL A 21 4.75 -10.61 -1.06
CA VAL A 21 6.13 -10.16 -0.91
C VAL A 21 7.01 -11.39 -0.79
N SER A 22 7.93 -11.55 -1.71
CA SER A 22 8.83 -12.70 -1.72
C SER A 22 10.29 -12.27 -1.72
N ASP A 23 11.11 -13.10 -1.09
CA ASP A 23 12.55 -12.91 -1.05
C ASP A 23 13.22 -14.29 -1.04
N GLU A 24 14.53 -14.30 -0.78
CA GLU A 24 15.32 -15.55 -0.78
C GLU A 24 14.86 -16.54 0.29
N ARG A 25 14.17 -16.06 1.32
CA ARG A 25 13.75 -16.89 2.46
C ARG A 25 12.33 -17.43 2.32
N GLY A 26 11.56 -16.89 1.39
CA GLY A 26 10.18 -17.33 1.20
C GLY A 26 9.28 -16.18 0.80
N ALA A 27 7.98 -16.36 1.03
CA ALA A 27 6.98 -15.38 0.64
C ALA A 27 5.94 -15.18 1.73
N SER A 28 5.37 -13.97 1.79
CA SER A 28 4.28 -13.62 2.68
C SER A 28 3.15 -13.01 1.86
N GLU A 29 1.92 -13.31 2.25
CA GLU A 29 0.73 -12.76 1.60
C GLU A 29 0.02 -11.80 2.53
N TYR A 30 -0.55 -10.75 1.97
CA TYR A 30 -1.25 -9.71 2.71
C TYR A 30 -2.56 -9.38 2.02
N ASP A 31 -3.59 -9.09 2.83
CA ASP A 31 -4.86 -8.56 2.33
C ASP A 31 -4.97 -7.11 2.75
N VAL A 32 -5.09 -6.21 1.78
CA VAL A 32 -5.10 -4.77 2.01
C VAL A 32 -6.38 -4.17 1.46
N GLY A 33 -7.14 -3.53 2.31
CA GLY A 33 -8.33 -2.77 1.90
C GLY A 33 -7.95 -1.35 1.54
N VAL A 34 -8.42 -0.87 0.38
CA VAL A 34 -8.18 0.50 -0.08
C VAL A 34 -9.52 1.21 -0.21
N PRO A 35 -9.81 2.23 0.61
CA PRO A 35 -11.07 2.96 0.49
C PRO A 35 -11.18 3.69 -0.84
N ALA A 36 -12.41 3.71 -1.40
CA ALA A 36 -12.64 4.33 -2.70
C ALA A 36 -12.50 5.85 -2.66
N ALA A 37 -12.77 6.45 -1.51
CA ALA A 37 -12.74 7.89 -1.36
C ALA A 37 -12.44 8.26 0.09
N GLY A 38 -12.06 9.51 0.31
CA GLY A 38 -11.83 10.01 1.64
C GLY A 38 -10.58 10.88 1.71
N PRO A 39 -10.41 11.60 2.83
CA PRO A 39 -9.27 12.52 2.97
C PRO A 39 -7.92 11.81 2.94
N PHE A 40 -7.87 10.55 3.37
CA PHE A 40 -6.63 9.79 3.33
C PHE A 40 -6.13 9.61 1.90
N LEU A 41 -7.00 9.11 1.00
CA LEU A 41 -6.62 8.91 -0.40
C LEU A 41 -6.27 10.24 -1.07
N ALA A 42 -7.05 11.28 -0.79
CA ALA A 42 -6.78 12.60 -1.36
C ALA A 42 -5.40 13.12 -0.98
N SER A 43 -4.91 12.79 0.22
CA SER A 43 -3.61 13.23 0.67
C SER A 43 -2.46 12.43 0.05
N LEU A 44 -2.73 11.22 -0.43
CA LEU A 44 -1.70 10.35 -1.02
C LEU A 44 -1.54 10.56 -2.52
N LEU A 45 -2.63 10.86 -3.22
CA LEU A 45 -2.63 10.88 -4.66
C LEU A 45 -2.06 12.19 -5.20
N PRO A 46 -1.28 12.14 -6.30
CA PRO A 46 -0.69 13.34 -6.88
C PRO A 46 -1.71 14.27 -7.53
N ASP A 47 -2.83 13.72 -8.00
CA ASP A 47 -3.90 14.51 -8.61
C ASP A 47 -5.23 13.73 -8.49
N PRO A 48 -6.37 14.43 -8.67
CA PRO A 48 -7.67 13.78 -8.55
C PRO A 48 -7.99 12.71 -9.59
N GLY A 49 -7.25 12.69 -10.69
CA GLY A 49 -7.45 11.70 -11.74
C GLY A 49 -6.61 10.45 -11.59
N PHE A 50 -5.77 10.41 -10.56
CA PHE A 50 -4.91 9.25 -10.34
C PHE A 50 -5.74 8.07 -9.84
N ASP A 51 -5.67 6.95 -10.56
CA ASP A 51 -6.46 5.77 -10.22
C ASP A 51 -5.65 4.47 -10.16
N ASP A 52 -4.34 4.55 -10.20
CA ASP A 52 -3.48 3.38 -10.17
C ASP A 52 -3.31 2.86 -8.74
N THR A 53 -4.32 2.16 -8.25
CA THR A 53 -4.34 1.62 -6.91
C THR A 53 -3.22 0.60 -6.68
N GLU A 54 -2.91 -0.20 -7.69
CA GLU A 54 -1.85 -1.20 -7.56
C GLU A 54 -0.50 -0.54 -7.34
N ARG A 55 -0.24 0.54 -8.04
CA ARG A 55 0.99 1.30 -7.85
C ARG A 55 1.06 1.92 -6.45
N LEU A 56 -0.06 2.47 -5.98
CA LEU A 56 -0.14 3.02 -4.63
C LEU A 56 0.21 1.97 -3.58
N VAL A 57 -0.40 0.79 -3.69
CA VAL A 57 -0.15 -0.30 -2.73
C VAL A 57 1.30 -0.79 -2.85
N HIS A 58 1.81 -0.91 -4.06
CA HIS A 58 3.19 -1.32 -4.29
C HIS A 58 4.17 -0.37 -3.61
N GLU A 59 3.98 0.93 -3.80
CA GLU A 59 4.86 1.93 -3.18
C GLU A 59 4.72 1.93 -1.66
N THR A 60 3.51 1.69 -1.16
CA THR A 60 3.30 1.58 0.28
C THR A 60 4.10 0.42 0.86
N PHE A 61 4.09 -0.73 0.19
CA PHE A 61 4.87 -1.88 0.67
C PHE A 61 6.37 -1.65 0.55
N THR A 62 6.81 -0.97 -0.50
CA THR A 62 8.21 -0.58 -0.61
C THR A 62 8.64 0.27 0.58
N PHE A 63 7.80 1.23 0.95
CA PHE A 63 8.00 2.08 2.11
C PHE A 63 8.06 1.27 3.41
N LEU A 64 7.10 0.36 3.60
CA LEU A 64 7.03 -0.46 4.81
C LEU A 64 8.25 -1.37 4.94
N LEU A 65 8.68 -1.97 3.84
CA LEU A 65 9.83 -2.88 3.85
C LEU A 65 11.15 -2.16 4.12
N GLU A 66 11.21 -0.87 3.90
CA GLU A 66 12.38 -0.06 4.28
C GLU A 66 12.49 0.08 5.80
N ARG A 67 11.39 -0.13 6.51
CA ARG A 67 11.31 0.11 7.94
C ARG A 67 11.18 -1.16 8.76
N GLU A 68 10.56 -2.19 8.20
CA GLU A 68 10.28 -3.43 8.91
C GLU A 68 10.45 -4.64 8.00
N PRO A 69 10.86 -5.80 8.55
CA PRO A 69 10.88 -7.02 7.76
C PRO A 69 9.45 -7.45 7.42
N ARG A 70 9.30 -8.22 6.34
CA ARG A 70 7.98 -8.64 5.87
C ARG A 70 7.18 -9.40 6.94
N GLU A 71 7.84 -10.11 7.82
CA GLU A 71 7.19 -10.87 8.87
C GLU A 71 6.53 -9.98 9.93
N SER A 72 6.96 -8.72 10.03
CA SER A 72 6.42 -7.78 11.02
C SER A 72 5.25 -6.97 10.50
N ILE A 73 4.98 -7.03 9.20
CA ILE A 73 3.86 -6.32 8.59
C ILE A 73 2.59 -7.12 8.83
N LEU A 74 1.51 -6.45 9.22
CA LEU A 74 0.23 -7.10 9.46
C LEU A 74 -0.26 -7.83 8.21
N ALA A 75 -0.76 -9.06 8.37
CA ALA A 75 -1.23 -9.86 7.26
C ALA A 75 -2.51 -9.31 6.63
N ARG A 76 -3.29 -8.55 7.39
CA ARG A 76 -4.53 -7.96 6.91
C ARG A 76 -4.71 -6.60 7.55
N PHE A 77 -4.90 -5.58 6.73
CA PHE A 77 -5.13 -4.23 7.22
C PHE A 77 -5.74 -3.36 6.12
N ASP A 78 -6.32 -2.25 6.53
CA ASP A 78 -6.76 -1.21 5.60
C ASP A 78 -5.63 -0.19 5.43
N LEU A 79 -5.49 0.33 4.22
CA LEU A 79 -4.37 1.22 3.91
C LEU A 79 -4.24 2.41 4.88
N PRO A 80 -5.32 3.05 5.34
CA PRO A 80 -5.18 4.14 6.32
C PRO A 80 -4.48 3.79 7.63
N VAL A 81 -4.44 2.51 7.97
CA VAL A 81 -3.74 2.06 9.20
C VAL A 81 -2.26 2.39 9.15
N VAL A 82 -1.67 2.41 7.95
CA VAL A 82 -0.25 2.72 7.78
C VAL A 82 0.08 4.11 8.33
N GLU A 83 -0.80 5.07 8.11
CA GLU A 83 -0.59 6.44 8.61
C GLU A 83 -0.51 6.51 10.13
N ARG A 84 -1.19 5.60 10.83
CA ARG A 84 -1.16 5.57 12.29
C ARG A 84 0.19 5.13 12.83
N TYR A 85 0.85 4.22 12.14
CA TYR A 85 2.16 3.72 12.55
C TYR A 85 3.30 4.55 11.99
N PHE A 86 3.08 5.15 10.84
CA PHE A 86 4.10 5.95 10.14
C PHE A 86 3.45 7.26 9.68
N PRO A 87 3.41 8.27 10.55
CA PRO A 87 2.75 9.55 10.20
C PRO A 87 3.33 10.23 8.97
N GLU A 88 4.55 9.90 8.58
CA GLU A 88 5.18 10.46 7.37
C GLU A 88 4.68 9.81 6.07
N ASP A 89 3.88 8.72 6.16
CA ASP A 89 3.45 7.98 4.99
C ASP A 89 2.72 8.81 3.93
N PRO A 90 1.75 9.65 4.27
CA PRO A 90 1.06 10.43 3.24
C PRO A 90 1.99 11.33 2.43
N THR A 91 2.91 12.00 3.09
CA THR A 91 3.88 12.88 2.43
C THR A 91 4.82 12.07 1.54
N GLU A 92 5.30 10.95 2.04
CA GLU A 92 6.23 10.10 1.31
C GLU A 92 5.56 9.48 0.08
N MET A 93 4.32 9.02 0.21
CA MET A 93 3.58 8.44 -0.91
C MET A 93 3.32 9.47 -1.99
N ARG A 94 2.90 10.66 -1.60
CA ARG A 94 2.67 11.74 -2.57
C ARG A 94 3.95 12.02 -3.36
N ARG A 95 5.07 12.08 -2.69
CA ARG A 95 6.35 12.33 -3.33
C ARG A 95 6.71 11.21 -4.31
N ARG A 96 6.55 9.96 -3.91
CA ARG A 96 6.90 8.80 -4.75
C ARG A 96 6.00 8.69 -5.97
N LEU A 97 4.71 8.96 -5.81
CA LEU A 97 3.74 8.85 -6.88
C LEU A 97 3.78 10.02 -7.85
N SER A 98 4.39 11.12 -7.45
CA SER A 98 4.49 12.32 -8.28
C SER A 98 5.66 12.31 -9.26
N ARG A 99 6.43 11.28 -9.25
CA ARG A 99 7.60 11.16 -10.15
C ARG A 99 7.20 10.84 -11.57
#